data_6e6bbe1789662aadb3a5cc1276b11341
#
_entry.id   6e6bbe1789662aadb3a5cc1276b11341
#
_cell.length_a   1.000
_cell.length_b   1.000
_cell.length_c   1.000
_cell.angle_alpha   90.00
_cell.angle_beta   90.00
_cell.angle_gamma   90.00
#
_symmetry.space_group_name_H-M   'P 1'
#
loop_
_entity.id
_entity.type
_entity.pdbx_description
1 polymer ?
#
loop_
_entity_poly.entity_id
_entity_poly.type
_entity_poly.pdbx_seq_one_letter_code
_entity_poly.pdbx_strand_id
1 'polypeptide(L)'
;MKKLTLYVFLFLAFFNMALTQSSLPECKGNDIKNPLKKFLKTKKWTNCHGTFLDLKGVTVYSGEFYKGDSHGYGTFTYAGRKYVGQWKNGKQHGQGTYTYVNGDKYVGEWKKGKYYGKGIYTYANGDKYVGDWKKTKYNKPDNQRERNGYGIYTYVNGDRYVGEWKKGLRHGKGTFTHANGKIEEGIWKKNKLVKSKQ
;
A
#
# COMPACT_ATOMS: atom_id res chain seq x y z
N MET A 1 6.50 -25.79 4.57
CA MET A 1 7.67 -24.97 4.96
C MET A 1 8.27 -24.16 3.79
N LYS A 2 8.55 -24.75 2.61
CA LYS A 2 9.20 -24.03 1.48
C LYS A 2 8.47 -22.75 0.97
N LYS A 3 7.14 -22.67 1.04
CA LYS A 3 6.39 -21.45 0.63
C LYS A 3 6.54 -20.29 1.62
N LEU A 4 6.73 -20.56 2.91
CA LEU A 4 6.87 -19.56 3.96
C LEU A 4 8.21 -18.81 3.87
N THR A 5 9.29 -19.54 3.60
CA THR A 5 10.65 -18.99 3.43
C THR A 5 10.71 -18.06 2.21
N LEU A 6 10.01 -18.41 1.13
CA LEU A 6 9.95 -17.57 -0.08
C LEU A 6 9.21 -16.24 0.16
N TYR A 7 8.20 -16.22 1.05
CA TYR A 7 7.45 -15.00 1.40
C TYR A 7 8.31 -13.99 2.18
N VAL A 8 9.19 -14.46 3.05
CA VAL A 8 10.08 -13.61 3.85
C VAL A 8 11.24 -13.08 3.02
N PHE A 9 11.85 -13.91 2.16
CA PHE A 9 13.00 -13.49 1.32
C PHE A 9 12.61 -12.53 0.20
N LEU A 10 11.47 -12.71 -0.45
CA LEU A 10 11.01 -11.78 -1.49
C LEU A 10 10.71 -10.36 -0.95
N PHE A 11 10.37 -10.22 0.33
CA PHE A 11 10.10 -8.90 0.93
C PHE A 11 11.38 -8.17 1.37
N LEU A 12 12.43 -8.88 1.77
CA LEU A 12 13.70 -8.26 2.16
C LEU A 12 14.46 -7.64 0.96
N ALA A 13 14.29 -8.19 -0.25
CA ALA A 13 14.89 -7.65 -1.46
C ALA A 13 14.30 -6.30 -1.92
N PHE A 14 13.10 -5.94 -1.45
CA PHE A 14 12.44 -4.68 -1.85
C PHE A 14 12.74 -3.49 -0.93
N PHE A 15 13.39 -3.71 0.22
CA PHE A 15 13.64 -2.63 1.20
C PHE A 15 14.83 -1.74 0.87
N ASN A 16 15.67 -2.10 -0.11
CA ASN A 16 16.86 -1.35 -0.52
C ASN A 16 16.68 -0.53 -1.81
N MET A 17 15.45 -0.22 -2.23
CA MET A 17 15.29 0.83 -3.22
C MET A 17 15.56 2.18 -2.56
N ALA A 18 16.83 2.56 -2.53
CA ALA A 18 17.20 3.96 -2.38
C ALA A 18 16.31 4.75 -3.33
N LEU A 19 15.69 5.82 -2.83
CA LEU A 19 15.05 6.83 -3.67
C LEU A 19 16.16 7.38 -4.58
N THR A 20 16.37 6.74 -5.73
CA THR A 20 17.25 7.31 -6.75
C THR A 20 16.61 8.64 -7.13
N GLN A 21 17.35 9.70 -6.85
CA GLN A 21 16.95 11.03 -7.28
C GLN A 21 16.67 10.95 -8.78
N SER A 22 15.48 11.40 -9.19
CA SER A 22 15.11 11.39 -10.60
C SER A 22 16.15 12.14 -11.41
N SER A 23 16.65 11.52 -12.49
CA SER A 23 17.55 12.19 -13.44
C SER A 23 16.79 13.13 -14.39
N LEU A 24 15.49 13.26 -14.23
CA LEU A 24 14.68 14.12 -15.07
C LEU A 24 14.92 15.60 -14.75
N PRO A 25 14.86 16.47 -15.76
CA PRO A 25 15.01 17.93 -15.57
C PRO A 25 13.86 18.48 -14.73
N GLU A 26 14.09 19.63 -14.09
CA GLU A 26 13.04 20.37 -13.39
C GLU A 26 11.92 20.80 -14.34
N CYS A 27 10.68 20.72 -13.88
CA CYS A 27 9.54 21.22 -14.64
C CYS A 27 9.58 22.74 -14.76
N LYS A 28 9.55 23.27 -15.97
CA LYS A 28 9.58 24.71 -16.20
C LYS A 28 8.35 25.39 -15.60
N GLY A 29 8.54 26.44 -14.80
CA GLY A 29 7.49 27.23 -14.18
C GLY A 29 7.04 26.75 -12.81
N ASN A 30 7.95 26.20 -12.00
CA ASN A 30 7.71 25.73 -10.63
C ASN A 30 7.16 26.78 -9.66
N ASP A 31 7.36 28.09 -9.90
CA ASP A 31 7.04 29.18 -8.97
C ASP A 31 5.60 29.70 -9.10
N ILE A 32 4.63 28.82 -9.20
CA ILE A 32 3.26 29.28 -9.41
C ILE A 32 2.52 29.41 -8.10
N LYS A 33 2.40 30.63 -7.60
CA LYS A 33 1.62 30.99 -6.41
C LYS A 33 0.09 31.00 -6.63
N ASN A 34 -0.41 30.88 -7.87
CA ASN A 34 -1.84 30.92 -8.17
C ASN A 34 -2.36 29.51 -8.57
N PRO A 35 -3.31 28.94 -7.81
CA PRO A 35 -3.77 27.54 -7.99
C PRO A 35 -4.45 27.28 -9.35
N LEU A 36 -5.22 28.22 -9.88
CA LEU A 36 -5.88 28.08 -11.18
C LEU A 36 -4.87 28.12 -12.33
N LYS A 37 -3.91 29.05 -12.28
CA LYS A 37 -2.81 29.11 -13.25
C LYS A 37 -1.90 27.89 -13.16
N LYS A 38 -1.77 27.30 -11.97
CA LYS A 38 -0.98 26.14 -11.68
C LYS A 38 -1.56 24.87 -12.35
N PHE A 39 -2.86 24.62 -12.20
CA PHE A 39 -3.54 23.49 -12.85
C PHE A 39 -3.38 23.52 -14.38
N LEU A 40 -3.50 24.70 -15.00
CA LEU A 40 -3.33 24.87 -16.44
C LEU A 40 -1.88 24.71 -16.90
N LYS A 41 -0.89 25.07 -16.06
CA LYS A 41 0.53 24.93 -16.40
C LYS A 41 1.06 23.52 -16.21
N THR A 42 0.60 22.78 -15.18
CA THR A 42 1.01 21.39 -15.00
C THR A 42 0.62 20.51 -16.18
N LYS A 43 -0.46 20.83 -16.92
CA LYS A 43 -0.80 20.15 -18.17
C LYS A 43 0.32 20.12 -19.21
N LYS A 44 1.27 21.06 -19.15
CA LYS A 44 2.44 21.12 -20.03
C LYS A 44 3.66 20.37 -19.47
N TRP A 45 3.62 19.96 -18.21
CA TRP A 45 4.72 19.25 -17.59
C TRP A 45 4.80 17.83 -18.12
N THR A 46 5.90 17.47 -18.72
CA THR A 46 6.13 16.14 -19.26
C THR A 46 7.60 15.79 -19.16
N ASN A 47 7.89 14.56 -18.75
CA ASN A 47 9.25 14.07 -18.56
C ASN A 47 10.09 15.01 -17.70
N CYS A 48 9.56 15.48 -16.57
CA CYS A 48 10.23 16.41 -15.68
C CYS A 48 9.88 16.10 -14.21
N HIS A 49 10.72 16.56 -13.30
CA HIS A 49 10.51 16.54 -11.87
C HIS A 49 9.97 17.87 -11.38
N GLY A 50 8.96 17.88 -10.52
CA GLY A 50 8.38 19.13 -10.02
C GLY A 50 7.63 19.00 -8.73
N THR A 51 7.17 20.15 -8.21
CA THR A 51 6.45 20.25 -6.94
C THR A 51 5.09 20.90 -7.15
N PHE A 52 4.05 20.25 -6.65
CA PHE A 52 2.71 20.79 -6.60
C PHE A 52 2.40 21.25 -5.17
N LEU A 53 2.01 22.53 -5.01
CA LEU A 53 1.65 23.13 -3.72
C LEU A 53 0.14 23.32 -3.63
N ASP A 54 -0.44 23.33 -2.44
CA ASP A 54 -1.83 23.76 -2.21
C ASP A 54 -1.98 25.30 -2.23
N LEU A 55 -3.19 25.79 -1.92
CA LEU A 55 -3.48 27.23 -1.86
C LEU A 55 -2.68 27.99 -0.82
N LYS A 56 -2.21 27.31 0.21
CA LYS A 56 -1.40 27.88 1.31
C LYS A 56 0.10 27.80 1.03
N GLY A 57 0.51 27.25 -0.12
CA GLY A 57 1.92 27.06 -0.47
C GLY A 57 2.55 25.81 0.12
N VAL A 58 1.75 24.91 0.73
CA VAL A 58 2.25 23.66 1.27
C VAL A 58 2.42 22.62 0.16
N THR A 59 3.55 21.90 0.15
CA THR A 59 3.82 20.84 -0.82
C THR A 59 2.82 19.71 -0.65
N VAL A 60 2.02 19.46 -1.69
CA VAL A 60 1.07 18.34 -1.74
C VAL A 60 1.64 17.17 -2.54
N TYR A 61 2.42 17.46 -3.60
CA TYR A 61 3.10 16.44 -4.37
C TYR A 61 4.48 16.93 -4.80
N SER A 62 5.47 16.06 -4.69
CA SER A 62 6.81 16.27 -5.26
C SER A 62 7.23 14.99 -5.97
N GLY A 63 7.59 15.09 -7.24
CA GLY A 63 7.94 13.91 -8.04
C GLY A 63 7.87 14.16 -9.54
N GLU A 64 7.84 13.05 -10.27
CA GLU A 64 7.87 13.05 -11.73
C GLU A 64 6.49 13.33 -12.32
N PHE A 65 6.48 14.00 -13.47
CA PHE A 65 5.28 14.34 -14.23
C PHE A 65 5.38 13.85 -15.68
N TYR A 66 4.25 13.37 -16.20
CA TYR A 66 4.06 13.04 -17.60
C TYR A 66 2.70 13.54 -18.08
N LYS A 67 2.66 14.36 -19.13
CA LYS A 67 1.44 14.98 -19.69
C LYS A 67 0.57 15.66 -18.61
N GLY A 68 1.22 16.32 -17.64
CA GLY A 68 0.58 17.05 -16.56
C GLY A 68 0.11 16.20 -15.36
N ASP A 69 0.17 14.89 -15.46
CA ASP A 69 -0.19 13.97 -14.38
C ASP A 69 1.04 13.52 -13.59
N SER A 70 0.86 13.24 -12.31
CA SER A 70 1.85 12.54 -11.49
C SER A 70 2.19 11.21 -12.14
N HIS A 71 3.48 10.96 -12.37
CA HIS A 71 4.01 9.78 -13.03
C HIS A 71 5.33 9.35 -12.37
N GLY A 72 5.88 8.18 -12.74
CA GLY A 72 7.16 7.72 -12.20
C GLY A 72 7.17 7.68 -10.67
N TYR A 73 8.22 8.20 -10.04
CA TYR A 73 8.34 8.24 -8.58
C TYR A 73 7.91 9.61 -8.01
N GLY A 74 7.23 9.57 -6.87
CA GLY A 74 6.83 10.80 -6.20
C GLY A 74 6.29 10.61 -4.80
N THR A 75 6.28 11.72 -4.05
CA THR A 75 5.75 11.82 -2.70
C THR A 75 4.50 12.70 -2.72
N PHE A 76 3.42 12.20 -2.17
CA PHE A 76 2.19 12.94 -1.90
C PHE A 76 2.02 13.10 -0.39
N THR A 77 1.71 14.31 0.05
CA THR A 77 1.42 14.60 1.46
C THR A 77 0.22 15.52 1.52
N TYR A 78 -0.83 15.11 2.23
CA TYR A 78 -2.02 15.95 2.42
C TYR A 78 -2.79 15.54 3.67
N ALA A 79 -3.14 16.52 4.50
CA ALA A 79 -3.92 16.33 5.71
C ALA A 79 -3.40 15.16 6.59
N GLY A 80 -2.07 15.12 6.85
CA GLY A 80 -1.42 14.10 7.66
C GLY A 80 -1.27 12.73 7.00
N ARG A 81 -1.76 12.54 5.76
CA ARG A 81 -1.56 11.32 4.97
C ARG A 81 -0.33 11.48 4.10
N LYS A 82 0.44 10.40 3.92
CA LYS A 82 1.62 10.41 3.06
C LYS A 82 1.65 9.17 2.16
N TYR A 83 1.92 9.37 0.87
CA TYR A 83 2.27 8.29 -0.03
C TYR A 83 3.64 8.55 -0.64
N VAL A 84 4.48 7.54 -0.66
CA VAL A 84 5.79 7.56 -1.33
C VAL A 84 5.87 6.33 -2.23
N GLY A 85 6.08 6.51 -3.51
CA GLY A 85 6.14 5.39 -4.44
C GLY A 85 5.87 5.76 -5.89
N GLN A 86 5.53 4.75 -6.66
CA GLN A 86 5.30 4.88 -8.09
C GLN A 86 3.90 5.41 -8.40
N TRP A 87 3.84 6.22 -9.46
CA TRP A 87 2.64 6.86 -9.97
C TRP A 87 2.45 6.55 -11.45
N LYS A 88 1.22 6.48 -11.90
CA LYS A 88 0.87 6.37 -13.32
C LYS A 88 -0.46 7.08 -13.59
N ASN A 89 -0.40 8.09 -14.47
CA ASN A 89 -1.57 8.89 -14.88
C ASN A 89 -2.35 9.42 -13.66
N GLY A 90 -1.66 10.13 -12.75
CA GLY A 90 -2.24 10.75 -11.56
C GLY A 90 -2.68 9.77 -10.46
N LYS A 91 -2.33 8.47 -10.54
CA LYS A 91 -2.76 7.46 -9.57
C LYS A 91 -1.59 6.64 -9.06
N GLN A 92 -1.64 6.26 -7.76
CA GLN A 92 -0.68 5.33 -7.18
C GLN A 92 -0.63 4.03 -8.01
N HIS A 93 0.58 3.56 -8.30
CA HIS A 93 0.84 2.40 -9.13
C HIS A 93 2.12 1.69 -8.67
N GLY A 94 2.39 0.46 -9.17
CA GLY A 94 3.64 -0.25 -8.85
C GLY A 94 3.88 -0.39 -7.35
N GLN A 95 5.09 -0.12 -6.87
CA GLN A 95 5.45 -0.22 -5.46
C GLN A 95 5.27 1.12 -4.74
N GLY A 96 4.79 1.06 -3.50
CA GLY A 96 4.64 2.28 -2.70
C GLY A 96 4.27 2.04 -1.25
N THR A 97 4.54 3.08 -0.45
CA THR A 97 4.22 3.14 0.98
C THR A 97 3.15 4.20 1.19
N TYR A 98 2.08 3.84 1.88
CA TYR A 98 1.05 4.78 2.33
C TYR A 98 1.01 4.81 3.86
N THR A 99 1.09 5.99 4.44
CA THR A 99 0.94 6.22 5.87
C THR A 99 -0.34 7.00 6.11
N TYR A 100 -1.18 6.48 6.98
CA TYR A 100 -2.46 7.09 7.37
C TYR A 100 -2.29 8.03 8.56
N VAL A 101 -3.26 8.92 8.75
CA VAL A 101 -3.29 9.86 9.88
C VAL A 101 -3.31 9.14 11.24
N ASN A 102 -3.99 8.00 11.31
CA ASN A 102 -4.10 7.20 12.53
C ASN A 102 -2.84 6.36 12.83
N GLY A 103 -1.78 6.46 12.01
CA GLY A 103 -0.55 5.69 12.17
C GLY A 103 -0.51 4.35 11.43
N ASP A 104 -1.61 3.90 10.84
CA ASP A 104 -1.60 2.73 9.97
C ASP A 104 -0.64 2.93 8.80
N LYS A 105 -0.04 1.84 8.32
CA LYS A 105 0.90 1.88 7.19
C LYS A 105 0.68 0.70 6.25
N TYR A 106 0.62 1.01 4.96
CA TYR A 106 0.66 -0.02 3.92
C TYR A 106 1.95 0.10 3.10
N VAL A 107 2.60 -1.03 2.87
CA VAL A 107 3.77 -1.15 1.99
C VAL A 107 3.51 -2.29 1.01
N GLY A 108 3.54 -2.02 -0.28
CA GLY A 108 3.27 -3.08 -1.26
C GLY A 108 2.89 -2.57 -2.64
N GLU A 109 2.25 -3.46 -3.38
CA GLU A 109 1.84 -3.21 -4.75
C GLU A 109 0.56 -2.36 -4.82
N TRP A 110 0.54 -1.47 -5.80
CA TRP A 110 -0.57 -0.57 -6.11
C TRP A 110 -1.00 -0.68 -7.56
N LYS A 111 -2.28 -0.59 -7.81
CA LYS A 111 -2.84 -0.53 -9.18
C LYS A 111 -4.02 0.41 -9.24
N LYS A 112 -3.88 1.49 -10.03
CA LYS A 112 -4.94 2.50 -10.23
C LYS A 112 -5.46 3.07 -8.89
N GLY A 113 -4.55 3.46 -7.97
CA GLY A 113 -4.85 4.07 -6.68
C GLY A 113 -5.37 3.10 -5.62
N LYS A 114 -5.18 1.78 -5.79
CA LYS A 114 -5.68 0.75 -4.86
C LYS A 114 -4.58 -0.27 -4.56
N TYR A 115 -4.60 -0.85 -3.36
CA TYR A 115 -3.75 -1.99 -3.01
C TYR A 115 -3.96 -3.13 -4.01
N TYR A 116 -2.88 -3.78 -4.35
CA TYR A 116 -2.90 -4.86 -5.32
C TYR A 116 -1.81 -5.89 -4.99
N GLY A 117 -1.97 -7.12 -5.50
CA GLY A 117 -0.93 -8.13 -5.39
C GLY A 117 -0.50 -8.37 -3.94
N LYS A 118 0.79 -8.26 -3.66
CA LYS A 118 1.35 -8.49 -2.33
C LYS A 118 1.60 -7.20 -1.58
N GLY A 119 1.35 -7.24 -0.27
CA GLY A 119 1.58 -6.07 0.58
C GLY A 119 1.61 -6.39 2.06
N ILE A 120 2.19 -5.47 2.82
CA ILE A 120 2.23 -5.45 4.28
C ILE A 120 1.33 -4.32 4.76
N TYR A 121 0.41 -4.63 5.64
CA TYR A 121 -0.34 -3.63 6.38
C TYR A 121 0.01 -3.72 7.85
N THR A 122 0.50 -2.63 8.40
CA THR A 122 0.77 -2.49 9.83
C THR A 122 -0.29 -1.55 10.40
N TYR A 123 -1.03 -2.03 11.37
CA TYR A 123 -2.05 -1.27 12.07
C TYR A 123 -1.42 -0.42 13.18
N ALA A 124 -2.05 0.68 13.54
CA ALA A 124 -1.57 1.56 14.60
C ALA A 124 -1.48 0.87 15.97
N ASN A 125 -2.30 -0.17 16.21
CA ASN A 125 -2.24 -0.99 17.41
C ASN A 125 -1.10 -2.01 17.44
N GLY A 126 -0.28 -2.10 16.38
CA GLY A 126 0.83 -3.04 16.26
C GLY A 126 0.52 -4.34 15.54
N ASP A 127 -0.74 -4.64 15.24
CA ASP A 127 -1.10 -5.78 14.41
C ASP A 127 -0.47 -5.67 13.03
N LYS A 128 -0.20 -6.80 12.37
CA LYS A 128 0.42 -6.82 11.05
C LYS A 128 -0.18 -7.88 10.15
N TYR A 129 -0.51 -7.49 8.93
CA TYR A 129 -0.89 -8.44 7.88
C TYR A 129 0.17 -8.43 6.76
N VAL A 130 0.58 -9.61 6.33
CA VAL A 130 1.47 -9.84 5.18
C VAL A 130 0.80 -10.81 4.24
N GLY A 131 0.48 -10.41 3.02
CA GLY A 131 -0.20 -11.33 2.10
C GLY A 131 -0.79 -10.67 0.87
N ASP A 132 -1.77 -11.37 0.30
CA ASP A 132 -2.42 -11.00 -0.94
C ASP A 132 -3.55 -9.98 -0.74
N TRP A 133 -3.63 -9.03 -1.65
CA TRP A 133 -4.63 -7.96 -1.72
C TRP A 133 -5.35 -8.01 -3.08
N LYS A 134 -6.65 -8.17 -3.09
CA LYS A 134 -7.44 -8.24 -4.32
C LYS A 134 -8.61 -7.26 -4.30
N LYS A 135 -9.04 -6.86 -5.49
CA LYS A 135 -10.25 -6.05 -5.68
C LYS A 135 -11.47 -6.81 -5.17
N THR A 136 -12.27 -6.19 -4.33
CA THR A 136 -13.61 -6.66 -4.02
C THR A 136 -14.65 -5.98 -4.91
N LYS A 137 -15.80 -6.61 -5.10
CA LYS A 137 -16.91 -6.06 -5.90
C LYS A 137 -17.57 -4.82 -5.26
N TYR A 138 -17.29 -4.55 -3.98
CA TYR A 138 -17.95 -3.48 -3.25
C TYR A 138 -17.04 -2.25 -3.18
N ASN A 139 -17.56 -1.11 -3.63
CA ASN A 139 -16.94 0.21 -3.44
C ASN A 139 -17.02 0.58 -1.96
N LYS A 140 -16.02 0.21 -1.17
CA LYS A 140 -15.83 0.84 0.14
C LYS A 140 -15.16 2.20 -0.08
N PRO A 141 -15.59 3.25 0.63
CA PRO A 141 -15.12 4.62 0.41
C PRO A 141 -13.62 4.81 0.66
N ASP A 142 -13.00 3.96 1.45
CA ASP A 142 -11.56 3.98 1.66
C ASP A 142 -10.88 3.04 0.67
N ASN A 143 -9.77 3.45 0.10
CA ASN A 143 -8.94 2.75 -0.91
C ASN A 143 -8.55 1.30 -0.54
N GLN A 144 -9.21 0.74 0.48
CA GLN A 144 -8.96 -0.57 1.05
C GLN A 144 -9.48 -1.65 0.12
N ARG A 145 -8.55 -2.33 -0.50
CA ARG A 145 -8.79 -3.69 -0.97
C ARG A 145 -8.78 -4.61 0.24
N GLU A 146 -9.52 -5.69 0.14
CA GLU A 146 -9.60 -6.66 1.23
C GLU A 146 -8.47 -7.68 1.12
N ARG A 147 -7.98 -8.15 2.27
CA ARG A 147 -7.16 -9.36 2.37
C ARG A 147 -7.88 -10.48 1.65
N ASN A 148 -7.24 -11.07 0.63
CA ASN A 148 -7.89 -12.08 -0.21
C ASN A 148 -6.83 -12.94 -0.90
N GLY A 149 -6.86 -14.23 -0.72
CA GLY A 149 -5.81 -15.15 -1.13
C GLY A 149 -5.09 -15.69 0.09
N TYR A 150 -3.78 -15.80 0.06
CA TYR A 150 -2.99 -16.33 1.16
C TYR A 150 -2.29 -15.21 1.93
N GLY A 151 -2.24 -15.33 3.27
CA GLY A 151 -1.57 -14.33 4.08
C GLY A 151 -1.36 -14.74 5.52
N ILE A 152 -0.55 -13.93 6.20
CA ILE A 152 -0.18 -14.05 7.60
C ILE A 152 -0.72 -12.83 8.34
N TYR A 153 -1.45 -13.05 9.40
CA TYR A 153 -1.83 -12.00 10.34
C TYR A 153 -1.16 -12.28 11.67
N THR A 154 -0.42 -11.32 12.17
CA THR A 154 0.21 -11.35 13.50
C THR A 154 -0.47 -10.30 14.36
N TYR A 155 -1.03 -10.72 15.46
CA TYR A 155 -1.65 -9.87 16.46
C TYR A 155 -0.61 -9.34 17.43
N VAL A 156 -0.82 -8.17 18.00
CA VAL A 156 0.08 -7.56 18.96
C VAL A 156 0.24 -8.40 20.24
N ASN A 157 -0.79 -9.20 20.59
CA ASN A 157 -0.74 -10.13 21.72
C ASN A 157 0.08 -11.41 21.46
N GLY A 158 0.67 -11.56 20.27
CA GLY A 158 1.45 -12.73 19.88
C GLY A 158 0.67 -13.83 19.16
N ASP A 159 -0.66 -13.76 19.08
CA ASP A 159 -1.43 -14.67 18.27
C ASP A 159 -1.05 -14.54 16.79
N ARG A 160 -1.20 -15.61 16.02
CA ARG A 160 -0.84 -15.61 14.60
C ARG A 160 -1.76 -16.51 13.77
N TYR A 161 -2.26 -15.98 12.66
CA TYR A 161 -2.97 -16.78 11.66
C TYR A 161 -2.16 -16.86 10.37
N VAL A 162 -2.05 -18.06 9.81
CA VAL A 162 -1.42 -18.33 8.52
C VAL A 162 -2.40 -19.14 7.68
N GLY A 163 -2.84 -18.60 6.56
CA GLY A 163 -3.82 -19.33 5.75
C GLY A 163 -4.51 -18.47 4.70
N GLU A 164 -5.63 -19.00 4.25
CA GLU A 164 -6.45 -18.37 3.23
C GLU A 164 -7.35 -17.29 3.82
N TRP A 165 -7.56 -16.25 3.02
CA TRP A 165 -8.39 -15.08 3.32
C TRP A 165 -9.41 -14.84 2.21
N LYS A 166 -10.61 -14.47 2.59
CA LYS A 166 -11.68 -14.10 1.65
C LYS A 166 -12.46 -12.93 2.21
N LYS A 167 -12.50 -11.82 1.47
CA LYS A 167 -13.21 -10.59 1.88
C LYS A 167 -12.80 -10.08 3.27
N GLY A 168 -11.48 -10.11 3.58
CA GLY A 168 -10.93 -9.65 4.84
C GLY A 168 -11.04 -10.64 6.00
N LEU A 169 -11.68 -11.80 5.82
CA LEU A 169 -11.95 -12.80 6.85
C LEU A 169 -11.11 -14.07 6.63
N ARG A 170 -10.71 -14.75 7.72
CA ARG A 170 -10.08 -16.07 7.68
C ARG A 170 -11.03 -17.05 6.99
N HIS A 171 -10.51 -17.79 6.01
CA HIS A 171 -11.30 -18.68 5.17
C HIS A 171 -10.43 -19.83 4.66
N GLY A 172 -11.05 -20.93 4.13
CA GLY A 172 -10.29 -22.04 3.55
C GLY A 172 -9.32 -22.68 4.54
N LYS A 173 -8.22 -23.21 4.05
CA LYS A 173 -7.19 -23.86 4.87
C LYS A 173 -6.38 -22.84 5.64
N GLY A 174 -6.16 -23.10 6.94
CA GLY A 174 -5.33 -22.20 7.74
C GLY A 174 -5.03 -22.74 9.13
N THR A 175 -4.00 -22.15 9.73
CA THR A 175 -3.51 -22.44 11.08
C THR A 175 -3.54 -21.17 11.90
N PHE A 176 -4.19 -21.23 13.05
CA PHE A 176 -4.14 -20.21 14.09
C PHE A 176 -3.28 -20.72 15.24
N THR A 177 -2.25 -19.98 15.56
CA THR A 177 -1.37 -20.24 16.71
C THR A 177 -1.65 -19.16 17.75
N HIS A 178 -2.10 -19.58 18.92
CA HIS A 178 -2.30 -18.70 20.07
C HIS A 178 -0.97 -18.32 20.70
N ALA A 179 -0.90 -17.18 21.38
CA ALA A 179 0.29 -16.72 22.09
C ALA A 179 0.77 -17.73 23.15
N ASN A 180 -0.14 -18.51 23.72
CA ASN A 180 0.16 -19.62 24.67
C ASN A 180 0.65 -20.91 24.02
N GLY A 181 0.84 -20.91 22.69
CA GLY A 181 1.30 -22.09 21.93
C GLY A 181 0.19 -23.04 21.47
N LYS A 182 -1.06 -22.87 21.88
CA LYS A 182 -2.17 -23.69 21.37
C LYS A 182 -2.31 -23.48 19.86
N ILE A 183 -2.53 -24.57 19.11
CA ILE A 183 -2.66 -24.55 17.65
C ILE A 183 -4.06 -25.03 17.25
N GLU A 184 -4.69 -24.31 16.34
CA GLU A 184 -5.94 -24.65 15.69
C GLU A 184 -5.72 -24.72 14.18
N GLU A 185 -5.63 -25.90 13.61
CA GLU A 185 -5.42 -26.11 12.17
C GLU A 185 -6.66 -26.76 11.54
N GLY A 186 -7.03 -26.29 10.35
CA GLY A 186 -8.16 -26.86 9.65
C GLY A 186 -8.79 -25.96 8.60
N ILE A 187 -10.10 -26.14 8.42
CA ILE A 187 -10.91 -25.35 7.48
C ILE A 187 -11.61 -24.22 8.23
N TRP A 188 -11.42 -23.02 7.75
CA TRP A 188 -11.98 -21.78 8.31
C TRP A 188 -13.09 -21.21 7.41
N LYS A 189 -14.14 -20.70 8.01
CA LYS A 189 -15.23 -20.00 7.31
C LYS A 189 -15.66 -18.78 8.11
N LYS A 190 -15.50 -17.57 7.53
CA LYS A 190 -15.86 -16.28 8.17
C LYS A 190 -15.30 -16.15 9.59
N ASN A 191 -13.98 -16.35 9.74
CA ASN A 191 -13.20 -16.30 10.99
C ASN A 191 -13.42 -17.47 11.96
N LYS A 192 -14.30 -18.44 11.69
CA LYS A 192 -14.56 -19.60 12.56
C LYS A 192 -13.89 -20.85 12.00
N LEU A 193 -13.25 -21.65 12.85
CA LEU A 193 -12.81 -23.00 12.51
C LEU A 193 -14.05 -23.90 12.41
N VAL A 194 -14.29 -24.49 11.24
CA VAL A 194 -15.49 -25.32 10.97
C VAL A 194 -15.17 -26.81 10.83
N LYS A 195 -13.89 -27.14 10.59
CA LYS A 195 -13.40 -28.51 10.55
C LYS A 195 -11.95 -28.53 11.00
N SER A 196 -11.65 -29.17 12.11
CA SER A 196 -10.26 -29.38 12.57
C SER A 196 -9.56 -30.39 11.69
N LYS A 197 -8.25 -30.22 11.52
CA LYS A 197 -7.38 -31.28 11.02
C LYS A 197 -7.25 -32.33 12.15
N GLN A 198 -7.59 -33.55 11.86
CA GLN A 198 -7.29 -34.71 12.73
C GLN A 198 -5.81 -35.01 12.67
#